data_0b6c9b6cd80b5a16194fc939a902fed0
#
_entry.id   0b6c9b6cd80b5a16194fc939a902fed0
#
_cell.length_a   1.000
_cell.length_b   1.000
_cell.length_c   1.000
_cell.angle_alpha   90.00
_cell.angle_beta   90.00
_cell.angle_gamma   90.00
#
_symmetry.space_group_name_H-M   'P 1'
#
loop_
_entity.id
_entity.type
_entity.pdbx_description
1 polymer ?
#
loop_
_entity_poly.entity_id
_entity_poly.type
_entity_poly.pdbx_seq_one_letter_code
_entity_poly.pdbx_strand_id
1 'polypeptide(L)'
;MTLKKNKITIMPKCVSILARRILPSSFVFLLLALVENRALADNSFGFLFDHFQLTLEQGCRTEAAGPLYYSRHEDESDASTIAFPPLFSDYRDPSVESREDDFLYPLFTSIHYGQERRWQFFQLISSAGGQEPDGNTQDRFTLFPFYFQQRSTDANKDYTALFPVYGHLQNRLWRDNIFFVLFPVYVQTKKRDIVTDNYVFPIVHVRHGDGLHGWQVWPAVGSERKIVTLQTNGFGDVLTNGGHDGFFFLWPLWFDQDNGIGTDNPETFRASIPLFVYSRSPKVDLTTVIWPFFNWIDEREKKYHEWQAPWPFIVFARGEGKATSRVFPLFQLSRNDTLESDFCLWPLYTFRRTHSDPLDYCRTRVLFFLYADIVEKNTKTDGYKRRLDMWPFFTWHRDFNGNERLQVLAPIEPAVPDNRGIERNWSPLWSLWRAENNPKAGASSHSLLWNLYRDETAPARKKVSLLFGLFQYQYDGETRRTKLFYTTVFKMSATTK
;
A
#
# COMPACT_ATOMS: atom_id res chain seq x y z
N MET A 1 56.29 26.49 -7.67
CA MET A 1 55.19 26.28 -6.73
C MET A 1 54.29 25.17 -7.31
N THR A 2 54.60 23.94 -6.93
CA THR A 2 54.10 22.71 -7.54
C THR A 2 52.81 22.26 -6.79
N LEU A 3 51.67 22.35 -7.45
CA LEU A 3 50.41 21.84 -6.92
C LEU A 3 50.38 20.30 -7.05
N LYS A 4 50.50 19.63 -5.92
CA LYS A 4 50.21 18.19 -5.79
C LYS A 4 48.70 17.94 -5.99
N LYS A 5 48.32 17.30 -7.09
CA LYS A 5 46.98 16.69 -7.26
C LYS A 5 46.85 15.53 -6.29
N ASN A 6 46.11 15.72 -5.21
CA ASN A 6 45.64 14.62 -4.37
C ASN A 6 44.58 13.85 -5.16
N LYS A 7 44.91 12.65 -5.63
CA LYS A 7 43.92 11.63 -6.06
C LYS A 7 43.16 11.17 -4.82
N ILE A 8 41.98 11.73 -4.59
CA ILE A 8 41.02 11.19 -3.63
C ILE A 8 40.48 9.89 -4.27
N THR A 9 41.03 8.75 -3.86
CA THR A 9 40.49 7.44 -4.21
C THR A 9 39.25 7.22 -3.33
N ILE A 10 38.07 7.47 -3.89
CA ILE A 10 36.78 7.17 -3.24
C ILE A 10 36.72 5.63 -3.17
N MET A 11 36.89 5.08 -1.97
CA MET A 11 36.60 3.66 -1.73
C MET A 11 35.09 3.44 -1.88
N PRO A 12 34.61 2.43 -2.58
CA PRO A 12 33.21 2.09 -2.57
C PRO A 12 32.81 1.71 -1.14
N LYS A 13 31.91 2.49 -0.55
CA LYS A 13 31.39 2.33 0.83
C LYS A 13 30.81 0.92 1.09
N CYS A 14 30.37 0.22 0.06
CA CYS A 14 29.85 -1.15 0.15
C CYS A 14 30.79 -2.17 0.79
N VAL A 15 32.12 -2.07 0.56
CA VAL A 15 33.07 -3.04 1.11
C VAL A 15 33.27 -2.84 2.62
N SER A 16 33.20 -1.59 3.10
CA SER A 16 33.36 -1.30 4.54
C SER A 16 32.15 -1.66 5.40
N ILE A 17 30.95 -1.73 4.80
CA ILE A 17 29.70 -2.05 5.52
C ILE A 17 29.58 -3.56 5.75
N LEU A 18 30.00 -4.39 4.80
CA LEU A 18 29.97 -5.85 4.95
C LEU A 18 30.82 -6.32 6.14
N ALA A 19 32.00 -5.69 6.36
CA ALA A 19 32.93 -6.07 7.42
C ALA A 19 32.47 -5.73 8.85
N ARG A 20 31.54 -4.78 9.01
CA ARG A 20 31.15 -4.28 10.35
C ARG A 20 29.90 -4.90 10.97
N ARG A 21 29.11 -5.71 10.24
CA ARG A 21 27.74 -6.03 10.66
C ARG A 21 27.35 -7.50 10.75
N ILE A 22 28.27 -8.46 10.52
CA ILE A 22 27.94 -9.89 10.58
C ILE A 22 28.50 -10.52 11.85
N LEU A 23 27.63 -11.12 12.66
CA LEU A 23 27.93 -11.86 13.90
C LEU A 23 28.68 -13.18 13.62
N PRO A 24 29.44 -13.74 14.59
CA PRO A 24 30.54 -14.65 14.37
C PRO A 24 30.09 -16.09 14.11
N SER A 25 30.20 -16.55 12.87
CA SER A 25 30.43 -17.97 12.64
C SER A 25 31.68 -18.10 11.76
N SER A 26 32.58 -18.96 12.14
CA SER A 26 33.93 -19.09 11.59
C SER A 26 34.01 -19.32 10.09
N PHE A 27 32.95 -19.80 9.45
CA PHE A 27 32.87 -20.04 8.00
C PHE A 27 32.57 -18.75 7.21
N VAL A 28 31.77 -17.85 7.79
CA VAL A 28 31.47 -16.53 7.21
C VAL A 28 32.68 -15.62 7.30
N PHE A 29 33.51 -15.75 8.36
CA PHE A 29 34.76 -15.00 8.52
C PHE A 29 35.80 -15.36 7.47
N LEU A 30 35.87 -16.62 7.03
CA LEU A 30 36.79 -17.03 5.97
C LEU A 30 36.40 -16.48 4.60
N LEU A 31 35.10 -16.44 4.29
CA LEU A 31 34.56 -15.79 3.09
C LEU A 31 34.72 -14.26 3.14
N LEU A 32 34.54 -13.65 4.31
CA LEU A 32 34.70 -12.22 4.51
C LEU A 32 36.17 -11.77 4.49
N ALA A 33 37.11 -12.57 5.01
CA ALA A 33 38.54 -12.30 4.93
C ALA A 33 39.06 -12.34 3.49
N LEU A 34 38.41 -13.08 2.57
CA LEU A 34 38.68 -13.06 1.15
C LEU A 34 38.16 -11.81 0.42
N VAL A 35 37.17 -11.11 1.02
CA VAL A 35 36.56 -9.88 0.45
C VAL A 35 37.35 -8.61 0.79
N GLU A 36 38.21 -8.60 1.81
CA GLU A 36 39.05 -7.44 2.15
C GLU A 36 40.19 -7.16 1.15
N ASN A 37 40.49 -8.10 0.27
CA ASN A 37 41.47 -7.84 -0.79
C ASN A 37 40.87 -6.96 -1.90
N ARG A 38 41.38 -5.75 -2.09
CA ARG A 38 41.01 -4.78 -3.14
C ARG A 38 40.97 -5.39 -4.58
N ALA A 39 41.57 -6.53 -4.78
CA ALA A 39 41.56 -7.27 -6.03
C ALA A 39 40.25 -8.01 -6.33
N LEU A 40 39.40 -8.27 -5.30
CA LEU A 40 38.12 -8.97 -5.47
C LEU A 40 36.96 -8.02 -5.87
N ALA A 41 37.08 -6.75 -5.66
CA ALA A 41 36.04 -5.76 -6.05
C ALA A 41 35.82 -5.70 -7.58
N ASP A 42 36.76 -6.16 -8.37
CA ASP A 42 36.71 -6.17 -9.84
C ASP A 42 36.41 -7.58 -10.42
N ASN A 43 36.25 -8.61 -9.58
CA ASN A 43 36.02 -9.97 -10.01
C ASN A 43 34.54 -10.37 -9.82
N SER A 44 33.91 -10.73 -10.93
CA SER A 44 32.63 -11.43 -10.94
C SER A 44 32.91 -12.93 -11.04
N PHE A 45 32.32 -13.71 -10.13
CA PHE A 45 32.29 -15.17 -10.18
C PHE A 45 30.87 -15.66 -10.52
N GLY A 46 30.11 -14.81 -11.22
CA GLY A 46 28.78 -15.09 -11.71
C GLY A 46 27.78 -15.50 -10.62
N PHE A 47 27.24 -16.74 -10.74
CA PHE A 47 26.26 -17.27 -9.78
C PHE A 47 26.77 -17.34 -8.33
N LEU A 48 28.06 -17.61 -8.13
CA LEU A 48 28.66 -17.75 -6.80
C LEU A 48 28.83 -16.41 -6.13
N PHE A 49 29.26 -15.38 -6.88
CA PHE A 49 29.49 -14.05 -6.37
C PHE A 49 29.56 -13.05 -7.52
N ASP A 50 28.74 -12.03 -7.50
CA ASP A 50 28.79 -10.91 -8.45
C ASP A 50 28.63 -9.59 -7.74
N HIS A 51 29.46 -8.60 -8.09
CA HIS A 51 29.40 -7.25 -7.56
C HIS A 51 29.29 -6.27 -8.72
N PHE A 52 28.29 -5.39 -8.66
CA PHE A 52 27.98 -4.45 -9.72
C PHE A 52 27.39 -3.13 -9.22
N GLN A 53 27.47 -2.11 -10.06
CA GLN A 53 26.85 -0.82 -9.79
C GLN A 53 25.35 -0.87 -10.09
N LEU A 54 24.56 -0.11 -9.33
CA LEU A 54 23.15 0.07 -9.62
C LEU A 54 22.98 0.92 -10.90
N THR A 55 21.95 0.62 -11.67
CA THR A 55 21.67 1.32 -12.94
C THR A 55 20.74 2.51 -12.74
N LEU A 56 19.74 2.36 -11.90
CA LEU A 56 18.70 3.37 -11.70
C LEU A 56 19.09 4.44 -10.69
N GLU A 57 19.96 4.10 -9.75
CA GLU A 57 20.43 4.92 -8.64
C GLU A 57 21.95 4.82 -8.51
N GLN A 58 22.57 5.76 -7.80
CA GLN A 58 23.99 5.65 -7.46
C GLN A 58 24.14 4.67 -6.28
N GLY A 59 25.08 3.72 -6.42
CA GLY A 59 25.31 2.73 -5.41
C GLY A 59 25.74 1.39 -5.99
N CYS A 60 25.73 0.35 -5.16
CA CYS A 60 26.19 -0.96 -5.57
C CYS A 60 25.30 -2.10 -5.04
N ARG A 61 25.39 -3.22 -5.72
CA ARG A 61 24.73 -4.47 -5.32
C ARG A 61 25.71 -5.62 -5.41
N THR A 62 25.66 -6.48 -4.40
CA THR A 62 26.39 -7.74 -4.38
C THR A 62 25.38 -8.87 -4.35
N GLU A 63 25.51 -9.84 -5.21
CA GLU A 63 24.71 -11.08 -5.22
C GLU A 63 25.62 -12.27 -4.99
N ALA A 64 25.16 -13.27 -4.22
CA ALA A 64 25.91 -14.49 -3.98
C ALA A 64 24.98 -15.71 -3.91
N ALA A 65 25.47 -16.87 -4.39
CA ALA A 65 24.69 -18.08 -4.54
C ALA A 65 23.38 -17.83 -5.33
N GLY A 66 23.49 -17.10 -6.44
CA GLY A 66 22.38 -16.70 -7.29
C GLY A 66 21.40 -15.78 -6.55
N PRO A 67 20.08 -16.13 -6.46
CA PRO A 67 19.08 -15.32 -5.82
C PRO A 67 19.02 -15.46 -4.29
N LEU A 68 19.84 -16.36 -3.70
CA LEU A 68 19.72 -16.72 -2.27
C LEU A 68 20.34 -15.70 -1.32
N TYR A 69 21.19 -14.81 -1.81
CA TYR A 69 21.76 -13.71 -1.04
C TYR A 69 21.94 -12.48 -1.91
N TYR A 70 21.58 -11.32 -1.39
CA TYR A 70 22.04 -10.06 -1.93
C TYR A 70 22.22 -8.99 -0.87
N SER A 71 23.13 -8.07 -1.15
CA SER A 71 23.31 -6.82 -0.42
C SER A 71 23.24 -5.67 -1.41
N ARG A 72 22.48 -4.62 -1.09
CA ARG A 72 22.34 -3.40 -1.89
C ARG A 72 22.67 -2.20 -1.00
N HIS A 73 23.38 -1.23 -1.57
CA HIS A 73 23.66 0.03 -0.93
C HIS A 73 23.42 1.18 -1.91
N GLU A 74 22.77 2.22 -1.46
CA GLU A 74 22.49 3.44 -2.21
C GLU A 74 23.33 4.58 -1.65
N ASP A 75 24.05 5.29 -2.50
CA ASP A 75 25.02 6.31 -2.05
C ASP A 75 24.34 7.62 -1.62
N GLU A 76 23.18 7.99 -2.23
CA GLU A 76 22.48 9.22 -1.95
C GLU A 76 21.76 9.21 -0.59
N SER A 77 20.98 8.18 -0.35
CA SER A 77 20.18 8.00 0.88
C SER A 77 20.95 7.29 1.99
N ASP A 78 22.13 6.73 1.70
CA ASP A 78 22.86 5.76 2.55
C ASP A 78 21.98 4.54 2.90
N ALA A 79 20.93 4.32 2.10
CA ALA A 79 20.03 3.20 2.30
C ALA A 79 20.71 1.88 1.97
N SER A 80 20.44 0.87 2.78
CA SER A 80 21.04 -0.45 2.62
C SER A 80 20.02 -1.56 2.81
N THR A 81 20.16 -2.60 2.00
CA THR A 81 19.38 -3.84 2.11
C THR A 81 20.31 -5.02 2.21
N ILE A 82 20.05 -5.94 3.11
CA ILE A 82 20.67 -7.28 3.14
C ILE A 82 19.52 -8.28 3.13
N ALA A 83 19.55 -9.24 2.21
CA ALA A 83 18.50 -10.23 2.11
C ALA A 83 19.02 -11.63 1.82
N PHE A 84 18.30 -12.60 2.37
CA PHE A 84 18.40 -14.03 2.12
C PHE A 84 17.03 -14.55 1.66
N PRO A 85 16.64 -14.26 0.40
CA PRO A 85 15.33 -14.65 -0.12
C PRO A 85 15.07 -16.18 -0.04
N PRO A 86 13.87 -16.62 0.40
CA PRO A 86 12.75 -15.85 0.92
C PRO A 86 12.78 -15.71 2.45
N LEU A 87 13.87 -16.10 3.12
CA LEU A 87 13.92 -16.32 4.56
C LEU A 87 13.96 -15.03 5.37
N PHE A 88 14.79 -14.08 4.93
CA PHE A 88 15.06 -12.87 5.74
C PHE A 88 15.45 -11.68 4.87
N SER A 89 15.04 -10.49 5.25
CA SER A 89 15.60 -9.23 4.75
C SER A 89 15.66 -8.16 5.84
N ASP A 90 16.73 -7.36 5.84
CA ASP A 90 16.93 -6.14 6.64
C ASP A 90 17.12 -4.97 5.66
N TYR A 91 16.18 -4.04 5.68
CA TYR A 91 16.24 -2.77 4.96
C TYR A 91 16.43 -1.64 5.94
N ARG A 92 17.33 -0.71 5.62
CA ARG A 92 17.62 0.48 6.43
C ARG A 92 17.76 1.69 5.54
N ASP A 93 17.13 2.76 5.94
CA ASP A 93 17.25 4.08 5.31
C ASP A 93 17.53 5.11 6.41
N PRO A 94 18.80 5.49 6.61
CA PRO A 94 19.17 6.47 7.63
C PRO A 94 18.63 7.88 7.37
N SER A 95 18.33 8.22 6.10
CA SER A 95 17.86 9.56 5.73
C SER A 95 16.48 9.88 6.30
N VAL A 96 15.67 8.84 6.52
CA VAL A 96 14.31 8.91 7.09
C VAL A 96 14.20 8.11 8.38
N GLU A 97 15.32 7.70 8.97
CA GLU A 97 15.39 6.89 10.19
C GLU A 97 14.52 5.63 10.13
N SER A 98 14.46 4.99 8.95
CA SER A 98 13.62 3.81 8.71
C SER A 98 14.43 2.53 8.73
N ARG A 99 13.88 1.50 9.37
CA ARG A 99 14.37 0.13 9.33
C ARG A 99 13.20 -0.84 9.21
N GLU A 100 13.34 -1.84 8.34
CA GLU A 100 12.35 -2.88 8.14
C GLU A 100 13.04 -4.25 8.08
N ASP A 101 12.71 -5.11 9.03
CA ASP A 101 13.18 -6.48 9.13
C ASP A 101 12.01 -7.42 8.78
N ASP A 102 12.20 -8.27 7.77
CA ASP A 102 11.23 -9.31 7.39
C ASP A 102 11.80 -10.70 7.66
N PHE A 103 10.96 -11.60 8.14
CA PHE A 103 11.26 -13.02 8.22
C PHE A 103 10.14 -13.83 7.57
N LEU A 104 10.46 -14.61 6.54
CA LEU A 104 9.50 -15.33 5.72
C LEU A 104 8.30 -14.45 5.34
N TYR A 105 8.59 -13.26 4.80
CA TYR A 105 7.55 -12.28 4.47
C TYR A 105 6.33 -12.89 3.78
N PRO A 106 5.07 -12.63 4.20
CA PRO A 106 4.63 -11.67 5.23
C PRO A 106 4.42 -12.27 6.63
N LEU A 107 5.06 -13.41 6.97
CA LEU A 107 4.82 -14.10 8.23
C LEU A 107 5.22 -13.25 9.44
N PHE A 108 6.41 -12.67 9.42
CA PHE A 108 6.88 -11.72 10.42
C PHE A 108 7.46 -10.49 9.75
N THR A 109 7.06 -9.33 10.24
CA THR A 109 7.57 -8.03 9.80
C THR A 109 7.79 -7.13 11.02
N SER A 110 8.95 -6.47 11.07
CA SER A 110 9.27 -5.47 12.08
C SER A 110 9.65 -4.17 11.37
N ILE A 111 8.98 -3.08 11.69
CA ILE A 111 9.19 -1.76 11.12
C ILE A 111 9.55 -0.81 12.24
N HIS A 112 10.61 -0.05 12.04
CA HIS A 112 11.06 1.03 12.91
C HIS A 112 11.17 2.31 12.08
N TYR A 113 10.54 3.38 12.51
CA TYR A 113 10.55 4.67 11.83
C TYR A 113 10.68 5.79 12.86
N GLY A 114 11.84 6.45 12.91
CA GLY A 114 12.15 7.41 13.97
C GLY A 114 12.01 6.78 15.35
N GLN A 115 11.06 7.27 16.14
CA GLN A 115 10.73 6.71 17.46
C GLN A 115 9.59 5.67 17.42
N GLU A 116 8.94 5.51 16.27
CA GLU A 116 7.88 4.53 16.12
C GLU A 116 8.45 3.14 15.84
N ARG A 117 7.91 2.15 16.52
CA ARG A 117 8.24 0.74 16.31
C ARG A 117 6.97 -0.08 16.18
N ARG A 118 6.97 -0.98 15.22
CA ARG A 118 5.86 -1.90 15.00
C ARG A 118 6.42 -3.25 14.58
N TRP A 119 5.95 -4.32 15.20
CA TRP A 119 6.17 -5.66 14.69
C TRP A 119 4.85 -6.43 14.64
N GLN A 120 4.77 -7.35 13.71
CA GLN A 120 3.60 -8.20 13.54
C GLN A 120 4.00 -9.60 13.12
N PHE A 121 3.28 -10.57 13.65
CA PHE A 121 3.36 -11.97 13.27
C PHE A 121 2.03 -12.39 12.70
N PHE A 122 2.00 -12.72 11.41
CA PHE A 122 0.82 -13.15 10.63
C PHE A 122 -0.43 -12.27 10.84
N GLN A 123 -0.25 -11.01 11.18
CA GLN A 123 -1.31 -10.05 11.55
C GLN A 123 -2.18 -10.46 12.76
N LEU A 124 -1.92 -11.62 13.36
CA LEU A 124 -2.64 -12.12 14.54
C LEU A 124 -2.03 -11.58 15.82
N ILE A 125 -0.71 -11.50 15.88
CA ILE A 125 0.01 -10.92 17.02
C ILE A 125 0.73 -9.68 16.52
N SER A 126 0.54 -8.57 17.19
CA SER A 126 1.23 -7.33 16.83
C SER A 126 1.52 -6.48 18.05
N SER A 127 2.65 -5.77 17.99
CA SER A 127 2.98 -4.71 18.92
C SER A 127 3.33 -3.46 18.13
N ALA A 128 2.87 -2.32 18.60
CA ALA A 128 3.20 -1.02 18.02
C ALA A 128 3.41 -0.03 19.16
N GLY A 129 4.47 0.76 19.10
CA GLY A 129 4.77 1.77 20.11
C GLY A 129 5.55 2.92 19.50
N GLY A 130 5.51 4.06 20.16
CA GLY A 130 6.19 5.28 19.72
C GLY A 130 5.77 6.48 20.53
N GLN A 131 6.29 7.64 20.13
CA GLN A 131 5.96 8.92 20.72
C GLN A 131 4.87 9.62 19.90
N GLU A 132 3.81 10.03 20.58
CA GLU A 132 2.75 10.84 19.97
C GLU A 132 3.19 12.31 19.79
N PRO A 133 2.52 13.11 18.93
CA PRO A 133 2.85 14.52 18.73
C PRO A 133 2.75 15.38 19.99
N ASP A 134 1.99 14.94 20.99
CA ASP A 134 1.84 15.59 22.32
C ASP A 134 3.00 15.25 23.29
N GLY A 135 4.00 14.47 22.84
CA GLY A 135 5.15 14.04 23.62
C GLY A 135 4.92 12.79 24.47
N ASN A 136 3.70 12.27 24.51
CA ASN A 136 3.39 11.03 25.23
C ASN A 136 3.91 9.81 24.49
N THR A 137 4.38 8.81 25.22
CA THR A 137 4.70 7.50 24.65
C THR A 137 3.48 6.59 24.73
N GLN A 138 3.29 5.77 23.70
CA GLN A 138 2.19 4.82 23.63
C GLN A 138 2.71 3.48 23.12
N ASP A 139 2.42 2.41 23.87
CA ASP A 139 2.70 1.03 23.47
C ASP A 139 1.40 0.23 23.39
N ARG A 140 1.18 -0.42 22.26
CA ARG A 140 0.02 -1.28 21.99
C ARG A 140 0.48 -2.71 21.76
N PHE A 141 -0.21 -3.65 22.37
CA PHE A 141 -0.06 -5.07 22.10
C PHE A 141 -1.42 -5.68 21.74
N THR A 142 -1.45 -6.51 20.71
CA THR A 142 -2.66 -7.16 20.23
C THR A 142 -2.38 -8.63 19.95
N LEU A 143 -3.17 -9.53 20.56
CA LEU A 143 -3.31 -10.93 20.20
C LEU A 143 -4.75 -11.12 19.71
N PHE A 144 -4.95 -10.93 18.41
CA PHE A 144 -6.29 -10.97 17.81
C PHE A 144 -6.85 -12.40 17.77
N PRO A 145 -8.13 -12.62 18.08
CA PRO A 145 -9.12 -11.64 18.56
C PRO A 145 -9.19 -11.50 20.08
N PHE A 146 -8.31 -12.14 20.86
CA PHE A 146 -8.52 -12.43 22.27
C PHE A 146 -8.01 -11.37 23.24
N TYR A 147 -6.84 -10.77 22.98
CA TYR A 147 -6.22 -9.87 23.94
C TYR A 147 -5.75 -8.56 23.30
N PHE A 148 -6.09 -7.46 23.96
CA PHE A 148 -5.76 -6.11 23.53
C PHE A 148 -5.25 -5.33 24.74
N GLN A 149 -4.11 -4.69 24.58
CA GLN A 149 -3.51 -3.87 25.63
C GLN A 149 -2.95 -2.58 25.02
N GLN A 150 -3.10 -1.48 25.74
CA GLN A 150 -2.42 -0.23 25.48
C GLN A 150 -1.89 0.31 26.79
N ARG A 151 -0.66 0.83 26.75
CA ARG A 151 -0.03 1.57 27.82
C ARG A 151 0.47 2.89 27.27
N SER A 152 0.24 3.96 28.01
CA SER A 152 0.64 5.31 27.65
C SER A 152 1.21 6.02 28.87
N THR A 153 2.01 7.06 28.65
CA THR A 153 2.37 8.01 29.73
C THR A 153 1.16 8.77 30.25
N ASP A 154 0.12 8.93 29.44
CA ASP A 154 -1.18 9.40 29.88
C ASP A 154 -2.05 8.21 30.33
N ALA A 155 -2.22 8.05 31.63
CA ALA A 155 -2.98 6.95 32.23
C ALA A 155 -4.44 6.88 31.74
N ASN A 156 -5.01 8.00 31.27
CA ASN A 156 -6.37 8.02 30.71
C ASN A 156 -6.47 7.27 29.38
N LYS A 157 -5.35 7.05 28.69
CA LYS A 157 -5.28 6.31 27.44
C LYS A 157 -4.98 4.82 27.66
N ASP A 158 -4.77 4.38 28.90
CA ASP A 158 -4.48 2.99 29.23
C ASP A 158 -5.71 2.13 29.14
N TYR A 159 -5.58 0.97 28.51
CA TYR A 159 -6.64 -0.04 28.53
C TYR A 159 -6.10 -1.47 28.46
N THR A 160 -6.93 -2.40 28.90
CA THR A 160 -6.70 -3.84 28.75
C THR A 160 -8.04 -4.50 28.49
N ALA A 161 -8.07 -5.42 27.51
CA ALA A 161 -9.24 -6.18 27.17
C ALA A 161 -8.90 -7.64 26.88
N LEU A 162 -9.60 -8.55 27.54
CA LEU A 162 -9.57 -9.99 27.30
C LEU A 162 -10.92 -10.41 26.73
N PHE A 163 -11.00 -10.49 25.41
CA PHE A 163 -12.21 -10.89 24.70
C PHE A 163 -12.42 -12.41 24.77
N PRO A 164 -13.62 -12.92 25.05
CA PRO A 164 -14.88 -12.20 25.25
C PRO A 164 -15.21 -11.84 26.71
N VAL A 165 -14.28 -12.01 27.65
CA VAL A 165 -14.56 -12.02 29.09
C VAL A 165 -14.81 -10.62 29.66
N TYR A 166 -13.81 -9.75 29.55
CA TYR A 166 -13.87 -8.40 30.12
C TYR A 166 -12.91 -7.49 29.40
N GLY A 167 -13.30 -6.26 29.13
CA GLY A 167 -12.36 -5.31 28.56
C GLY A 167 -12.90 -3.91 28.36
N HIS A 168 -11.92 -3.01 28.26
CA HIS A 168 -12.11 -1.65 27.84
C HIS A 168 -11.19 -1.40 26.66
N LEU A 169 -11.67 -0.89 25.56
CA LEU A 169 -10.92 -0.51 24.36
C LEU A 169 -11.16 0.96 24.07
N GLN A 170 -10.13 1.69 23.66
CA GLN A 170 -10.20 3.09 23.28
C GLN A 170 -9.75 3.27 21.82
N ASN A 171 -10.44 4.12 21.08
CA ASN A 171 -10.14 4.46 19.70
C ASN A 171 -9.98 3.23 18.79
N ARG A 172 -10.86 2.24 18.96
CA ARG A 172 -10.89 0.99 18.20
C ARG A 172 -12.24 0.78 17.55
N LEU A 173 -12.26 0.10 16.39
CA LEU A 173 -13.48 -0.24 15.67
C LEU A 173 -14.40 0.97 15.40
N TRP A 174 -13.81 2.13 15.06
CA TRP A 174 -14.54 3.41 14.82
C TRP A 174 -15.39 3.90 16.00
N ARG A 175 -15.02 3.50 17.22
CA ARG A 175 -15.61 3.95 18.47
C ARG A 175 -14.55 4.57 19.36
N ASP A 176 -14.94 5.60 20.10
CA ASP A 176 -14.02 6.27 21.04
C ASP A 176 -13.73 5.37 22.23
N ASN A 177 -14.81 4.72 22.75
CA ASN A 177 -14.70 3.76 23.84
C ASN A 177 -15.60 2.54 23.55
N ILE A 178 -15.11 1.36 23.90
CA ILE A 178 -15.85 0.11 23.94
C ILE A 178 -15.55 -0.56 25.27
N PHE A 179 -16.59 -0.83 26.05
CA PHE A 179 -16.51 -1.58 27.29
C PHE A 179 -17.39 -2.82 27.17
N PHE A 180 -16.90 -3.98 27.57
CA PHE A 180 -17.69 -5.22 27.51
C PHE A 180 -17.42 -6.10 28.72
N VAL A 181 -18.45 -6.85 29.11
CA VAL A 181 -18.41 -7.88 30.15
C VAL A 181 -19.11 -9.12 29.63
N LEU A 182 -18.41 -10.25 29.59
CA LEU A 182 -18.92 -11.53 29.11
C LEU A 182 -19.66 -11.41 27.75
N PHE A 183 -18.96 -10.81 26.78
CA PHE A 183 -19.55 -10.66 25.43
C PHE A 183 -20.23 -11.96 24.96
N PRO A 184 -21.49 -11.95 24.52
CA PRO A 184 -22.31 -10.80 24.12
C PRO A 184 -23.26 -10.25 25.22
N VAL A 185 -23.08 -10.62 26.51
CA VAL A 185 -24.04 -10.29 27.58
C VAL A 185 -24.19 -8.78 27.77
N TYR A 186 -23.07 -8.06 27.88
CA TYR A 186 -23.09 -6.61 28.00
C TYR A 186 -21.97 -5.95 27.20
N VAL A 187 -22.34 -4.95 26.40
CA VAL A 187 -21.38 -4.11 25.64
C VAL A 187 -21.85 -2.65 25.66
N GLN A 188 -21.02 -1.77 26.17
CA GLN A 188 -21.22 -0.33 26.05
C GLN A 188 -20.28 0.23 25.00
N THR A 189 -20.80 1.02 24.08
CA THR A 189 -19.98 1.73 23.09
C THR A 189 -20.24 3.22 23.17
N LYS A 190 -19.19 4.03 23.09
CA LYS A 190 -19.26 5.48 23.02
C LYS A 190 -18.70 5.97 21.70
N LYS A 191 -19.41 6.87 21.04
CA LYS A 191 -18.93 7.60 19.86
C LYS A 191 -19.29 9.06 20.01
N ARG A 192 -18.28 9.92 20.15
CA ARG A 192 -18.46 11.31 20.55
C ARG A 192 -19.24 11.36 21.89
N ASP A 193 -20.37 12.06 21.92
CA ASP A 193 -21.18 12.21 23.13
C ASP A 193 -22.34 11.20 23.22
N ILE A 194 -22.44 10.27 22.28
CA ILE A 194 -23.48 9.24 22.26
C ILE A 194 -22.94 7.95 22.86
N VAL A 195 -23.64 7.48 23.90
CA VAL A 195 -23.40 6.19 24.55
C VAL A 195 -24.48 5.20 24.12
N THR A 196 -24.08 3.99 23.81
CA THR A 196 -24.98 2.88 23.50
C THR A 196 -24.69 1.71 24.44
N ASP A 197 -25.62 1.39 25.28
CA ASP A 197 -25.61 0.22 26.17
C ASP A 197 -26.33 -0.94 25.48
N ASN A 198 -25.63 -2.05 25.29
CA ASN A 198 -26.18 -3.25 24.68
C ASN A 198 -26.26 -4.36 25.72
N TYR A 199 -27.44 -4.91 25.87
CA TYR A 199 -27.73 -6.08 26.71
C TYR A 199 -28.05 -7.27 25.83
N VAL A 200 -27.29 -8.34 25.98
CA VAL A 200 -27.34 -9.51 25.09
C VAL A 200 -27.21 -9.09 23.61
N PHE A 201 -26.06 -8.50 23.31
CA PHE A 201 -25.76 -7.97 21.96
C PHE A 201 -26.08 -8.98 20.86
N PRO A 202 -26.79 -8.60 19.81
CA PRO A 202 -27.30 -7.27 19.46
C PRO A 202 -28.78 -7.04 19.81
N ILE A 203 -29.35 -7.79 20.76
CA ILE A 203 -30.82 -7.88 20.95
C ILE A 203 -31.39 -6.61 21.57
N VAL A 204 -30.91 -6.24 22.74
CA VAL A 204 -31.44 -5.04 23.45
C VAL A 204 -30.38 -3.97 23.52
N HIS A 205 -30.70 -2.77 23.08
CA HIS A 205 -29.84 -1.64 23.34
C HIS A 205 -30.59 -0.35 23.68
N VAL A 206 -29.94 0.47 24.49
CA VAL A 206 -30.38 1.79 24.88
C VAL A 206 -29.32 2.78 24.45
N ARG A 207 -29.73 3.86 23.81
CA ARG A 207 -28.86 4.93 23.33
C ARG A 207 -29.21 6.24 23.99
N HIS A 208 -28.20 6.98 24.45
CA HIS A 208 -28.39 8.28 25.05
C HIS A 208 -27.17 9.19 24.83
N GLY A 209 -27.39 10.51 24.92
CA GLY A 209 -26.33 11.52 24.77
C GLY A 209 -26.53 12.44 23.57
N ASP A 210 -25.97 13.65 23.60
CA ASP A 210 -26.13 14.71 22.58
C ASP A 210 -27.59 14.93 22.17
N GLY A 211 -28.48 14.98 23.17
CA GLY A 211 -29.92 15.15 22.93
C GLY A 211 -30.63 13.96 22.30
N LEU A 212 -29.97 12.82 22.20
CA LEU A 212 -30.49 11.58 21.66
C LEU A 212 -30.96 10.66 22.79
N HIS A 213 -32.15 10.09 22.62
CA HIS A 213 -32.71 9.03 23.44
C HIS A 213 -33.30 7.97 22.53
N GLY A 214 -32.89 6.74 22.70
CA GLY A 214 -33.38 5.63 21.89
C GLY A 214 -33.29 4.31 22.63
N TRP A 215 -34.14 3.38 22.26
CA TRP A 215 -34.12 2.01 22.74
C TRP A 215 -34.56 1.06 21.62
N GLN A 216 -34.09 -0.14 21.67
CA GLN A 216 -34.61 -1.19 20.78
C GLN A 216 -34.52 -2.58 21.41
N VAL A 217 -35.46 -3.42 21.00
CA VAL A 217 -35.45 -4.87 21.17
C VAL A 217 -35.40 -5.48 19.77
N TRP A 218 -34.19 -5.67 19.29
CA TRP A 218 -33.96 -6.17 17.93
C TRP A 218 -34.25 -7.68 17.84
N PRO A 219 -34.88 -8.18 16.77
CA PRO A 219 -35.36 -7.45 15.60
C PRO A 219 -36.82 -6.93 15.71
N ALA A 220 -37.44 -6.98 16.92
CA ALA A 220 -38.87 -6.75 17.08
C ALA A 220 -39.27 -5.29 16.90
N VAL A 221 -38.72 -4.41 17.69
CA VAL A 221 -39.16 -2.99 17.74
C VAL A 221 -38.05 -2.08 18.25
N GLY A 222 -38.02 -0.86 17.77
CA GLY A 222 -37.15 0.18 18.31
C GLY A 222 -37.62 1.58 17.98
N SER A 223 -37.30 2.52 18.88
CA SER A 223 -37.58 3.91 18.70
C SER A 223 -36.38 4.75 19.16
N GLU A 224 -36.08 5.77 18.38
CA GLU A 224 -34.98 6.69 18.65
C GLU A 224 -35.38 8.10 18.31
N ARG A 225 -35.10 9.04 19.22
CA ARG A 225 -35.36 10.47 19.03
C ARG A 225 -34.16 11.29 19.41
N LYS A 226 -33.77 12.20 18.54
CA LYS A 226 -32.71 13.19 18.76
C LYS A 226 -33.27 14.58 18.55
N ILE A 227 -33.03 15.48 19.50
CA ILE A 227 -33.33 16.90 19.33
C ILE A 227 -32.26 17.59 18.50
N VAL A 228 -32.56 18.73 17.93
CA VAL A 228 -31.61 19.59 17.24
C VAL A 228 -30.56 20.07 18.23
N THR A 229 -29.28 19.90 17.93
CA THR A 229 -28.18 20.39 18.76
C THR A 229 -27.22 21.26 17.94
N LEU A 230 -26.60 22.23 18.60
CA LEU A 230 -25.58 23.08 18.00
C LEU A 230 -24.20 22.61 18.44
N GLN A 231 -23.30 22.40 17.48
CA GLN A 231 -21.91 22.07 17.75
C GLN A 231 -21.00 23.14 17.15
N THR A 232 -20.00 23.58 17.90
CA THR A 232 -18.95 24.45 17.38
C THR A 232 -17.79 23.58 16.88
N ASN A 233 -17.37 23.76 15.63
CA ASN A 233 -16.22 23.08 15.07
C ASN A 233 -14.90 23.68 15.61
N GLY A 234 -13.76 23.04 15.31
CA GLY A 234 -12.43 23.53 15.71
C GLY A 234 -12.02 24.88 15.11
N PHE A 235 -12.77 25.41 14.14
CA PHE A 235 -12.57 26.72 13.52
C PHE A 235 -13.49 27.82 14.10
N GLY A 236 -14.38 27.45 15.03
CA GLY A 236 -15.30 28.38 15.66
C GLY A 236 -16.66 28.51 14.96
N ASP A 237 -16.92 27.76 13.87
CA ASP A 237 -18.21 27.81 13.19
C ASP A 237 -19.24 26.98 13.95
N VAL A 238 -20.45 27.52 14.11
CA VAL A 238 -21.57 26.83 14.72
C VAL A 238 -22.28 25.99 13.67
N LEU A 239 -22.21 24.67 13.83
CA LEU A 239 -22.88 23.70 12.96
C LEU A 239 -24.18 23.22 13.65
N THR A 240 -25.26 23.21 12.89
CA THR A 240 -26.53 22.64 13.36
C THR A 240 -26.52 21.12 13.09
N ASN A 241 -26.50 20.32 14.15
CA ASN A 241 -26.78 18.90 14.05
C ASN A 241 -28.29 18.69 14.06
N GLY A 242 -28.83 18.25 12.93
CA GLY A 242 -30.26 18.03 12.77
C GLY A 242 -30.80 16.97 13.73
N GLY A 243 -32.08 17.15 14.09
CA GLY A 243 -32.82 16.17 14.84
C GLY A 243 -33.11 14.92 14.06
N HIS A 244 -33.50 13.88 14.77
CA HIS A 244 -33.89 12.58 14.20
C HIS A 244 -35.08 12.06 15.02
N ASP A 245 -36.08 11.52 14.36
CA ASP A 245 -37.16 10.75 14.97
C ASP A 245 -37.36 9.47 14.16
N GLY A 246 -37.18 8.33 14.78
CA GLY A 246 -37.16 7.05 14.08
C GLY A 246 -37.85 5.95 14.86
N PHE A 247 -38.60 5.14 14.14
CA PHE A 247 -39.27 3.95 14.63
C PHE A 247 -39.11 2.81 13.64
N PHE A 248 -38.92 1.58 14.13
CA PHE A 248 -39.03 0.38 13.33
C PHE A 248 -39.85 -0.71 14.04
N PHE A 249 -40.48 -1.56 13.23
CA PHE A 249 -41.21 -2.72 13.69
C PHE A 249 -40.87 -3.94 12.84
N LEU A 250 -40.54 -5.05 13.52
CA LEU A 250 -40.09 -6.31 12.89
C LEU A 250 -39.02 -6.09 11.82
N TRP A 251 -37.86 -5.56 12.28
CA TRP A 251 -36.73 -5.31 11.38
C TRP A 251 -36.42 -6.50 10.45
N PRO A 252 -36.28 -6.32 9.11
CA PRO A 252 -36.30 -5.06 8.37
C PRO A 252 -37.66 -4.70 7.74
N LEU A 253 -38.76 -5.22 8.25
CA LEU A 253 -40.06 -5.13 7.56
C LEU A 253 -40.67 -3.72 7.53
N TRP A 254 -40.56 -2.95 8.61
CA TRP A 254 -41.19 -1.64 8.69
C TRP A 254 -40.28 -0.60 9.33
N PHE A 255 -40.17 0.57 8.67
CA PHE A 255 -39.46 1.75 9.16
C PHE A 255 -40.27 3.01 8.93
N ASP A 256 -40.20 3.92 9.89
CA ASP A 256 -40.74 5.27 9.85
C ASP A 256 -39.71 6.19 10.50
N GLN A 257 -39.07 7.07 9.70
CA GLN A 257 -37.97 7.90 10.18
C GLN A 257 -38.02 9.27 9.56
N ASP A 258 -37.81 10.30 10.37
CA ASP A 258 -37.60 11.67 9.97
C ASP A 258 -36.19 12.12 10.40
N ASN A 259 -35.33 12.42 9.42
CA ASN A 259 -33.93 12.74 9.62
C ASN A 259 -33.68 14.24 9.33
N GLY A 260 -32.64 14.81 9.93
CA GLY A 260 -32.25 16.18 9.62
C GLY A 260 -33.29 17.25 10.04
N ILE A 261 -34.10 16.94 11.00
CA ILE A 261 -35.11 17.89 11.52
C ILE A 261 -34.40 19.18 11.95
N GLY A 262 -34.90 20.33 11.48
CA GLY A 262 -34.31 21.64 11.80
C GLY A 262 -33.10 22.03 10.97
N THR A 263 -32.74 21.24 9.96
CA THR A 263 -31.74 21.60 8.91
C THR A 263 -32.44 22.11 7.65
N ASP A 264 -31.64 22.57 6.69
CA ASP A 264 -32.11 22.98 5.34
C ASP A 264 -32.56 21.82 4.46
N ASN A 265 -32.27 20.59 4.86
CA ASN A 265 -32.60 19.38 4.10
C ASN A 265 -33.21 18.28 4.99
N PRO A 266 -34.38 18.49 5.60
CA PRO A 266 -35.06 17.44 6.35
C PRO A 266 -35.51 16.30 5.41
N GLU A 267 -35.34 15.07 5.84
CA GLU A 267 -35.64 13.87 5.08
C GLU A 267 -36.71 13.04 5.81
N THR A 268 -37.76 12.67 5.12
CA THR A 268 -38.74 11.67 5.57
C THR A 268 -38.46 10.35 4.88
N PHE A 269 -38.17 9.30 5.66
CA PHE A 269 -37.90 7.96 5.19
C PHE A 269 -38.97 6.98 5.71
N ARG A 270 -39.62 6.29 4.79
CA ARG A 270 -40.63 5.27 5.07
C ARG A 270 -40.30 3.99 4.31
N ALA A 271 -40.32 2.83 4.95
CA ALA A 271 -40.04 1.57 4.30
C ALA A 271 -40.93 0.46 4.80
N SER A 272 -41.40 -0.38 3.87
CA SER A 272 -42.00 -1.68 4.13
C SER A 272 -41.29 -2.72 3.25
N ILE A 273 -40.18 -3.25 3.77
CA ILE A 273 -39.35 -4.19 3.03
C ILE A 273 -39.99 -5.59 3.05
N PRO A 274 -40.03 -6.31 1.91
CA PRO A 274 -39.41 -5.98 0.63
C PRO A 274 -40.29 -5.19 -0.35
N LEU A 275 -41.45 -4.67 0.06
CA LEU A 275 -42.44 -4.13 -0.86
C LEU A 275 -42.05 -2.76 -1.42
N PHE A 276 -41.77 -1.81 -0.54
CA PHE A 276 -41.41 -0.47 -0.96
C PHE A 276 -40.49 0.25 0.05
N VAL A 277 -39.75 1.20 -0.46
CA VAL A 277 -38.99 2.21 0.32
C VAL A 277 -39.17 3.55 -0.37
N TYR A 278 -39.44 4.60 0.38
CA TYR A 278 -39.32 5.94 -0.16
C TYR A 278 -38.63 6.89 0.83
N SER A 279 -37.80 7.75 0.30
CA SER A 279 -37.19 8.88 1.00
C SER A 279 -37.57 10.15 0.27
N ARG A 280 -37.90 11.19 1.01
CA ARG A 280 -38.27 12.49 0.47
C ARG A 280 -37.55 13.59 1.25
N SER A 281 -36.84 14.44 0.51
CA SER A 281 -36.23 15.65 1.06
C SER A 281 -36.31 16.79 0.07
N PRO A 282 -36.08 18.05 0.47
CA PRO A 282 -36.00 19.17 -0.49
C PRO A 282 -35.03 18.97 -1.64
N LYS A 283 -33.94 18.20 -1.43
CA LYS A 283 -32.87 18.00 -2.42
C LYS A 283 -33.00 16.69 -3.18
N VAL A 284 -33.47 15.61 -2.55
CA VAL A 284 -33.46 14.25 -3.14
C VAL A 284 -34.75 13.51 -2.85
N ASP A 285 -35.29 12.89 -3.89
CA ASP A 285 -36.37 11.91 -3.80
C ASP A 285 -35.86 10.52 -4.19
N LEU A 286 -36.13 9.53 -3.37
CA LEU A 286 -35.88 8.13 -3.65
C LEU A 286 -37.21 7.34 -3.56
N THR A 287 -37.49 6.56 -4.55
CA THR A 287 -38.59 5.57 -4.52
C THR A 287 -38.03 4.23 -4.92
N THR A 288 -38.29 3.20 -4.13
CA THR A 288 -37.94 1.81 -4.41
C THR A 288 -39.18 0.94 -4.35
N VAL A 289 -39.34 0.08 -5.33
CA VAL A 289 -40.38 -0.94 -5.35
C VAL A 289 -39.73 -2.32 -5.48
N ILE A 290 -40.20 -3.27 -4.68
CA ILE A 290 -39.59 -4.59 -4.53
C ILE A 290 -38.08 -4.44 -4.19
N TRP A 291 -37.86 -3.88 -3.02
CA TRP A 291 -36.51 -3.56 -2.55
C TRP A 291 -35.58 -4.78 -2.61
N PRO A 292 -34.33 -4.65 -3.11
CA PRO A 292 -33.67 -3.42 -3.56
C PRO A 292 -33.73 -3.19 -5.09
N PHE A 293 -34.58 -3.86 -5.82
CA PHE A 293 -34.44 -4.06 -7.27
C PHE A 293 -34.85 -2.87 -8.15
N PHE A 294 -35.96 -2.21 -7.85
CA PHE A 294 -36.48 -1.15 -8.72
C PHE A 294 -36.40 0.19 -8.02
N ASN A 295 -35.46 1.04 -8.44
CA ASN A 295 -35.22 2.33 -7.79
C ASN A 295 -35.34 3.48 -8.78
N TRP A 296 -35.94 4.56 -8.31
CA TRP A 296 -36.00 5.86 -8.97
C TRP A 296 -35.45 6.91 -8.00
N ILE A 297 -34.41 7.62 -8.43
CA ILE A 297 -33.74 8.66 -7.66
C ILE A 297 -33.80 9.95 -8.45
N ASP A 298 -34.21 11.01 -7.81
CA ASP A 298 -34.29 12.37 -8.37
C ASP A 298 -33.58 13.35 -7.42
N GLU A 299 -32.44 13.91 -7.85
CA GLU A 299 -31.67 14.89 -7.10
C GLU A 299 -31.82 16.25 -7.81
N ARG A 300 -32.57 17.18 -7.17
CA ARG A 300 -32.99 18.45 -7.77
C ARG A 300 -31.83 19.41 -8.02
N GLU A 301 -30.89 19.50 -7.08
CA GLU A 301 -29.77 20.44 -7.19
C GLU A 301 -28.88 20.15 -8.41
N LYS A 302 -28.64 18.88 -8.70
CA LYS A 302 -27.80 18.45 -9.84
C LYS A 302 -28.61 18.06 -11.07
N LYS A 303 -29.92 18.31 -11.08
CA LYS A 303 -30.82 17.85 -12.16
C LYS A 303 -30.54 16.39 -12.52
N TYR A 304 -30.34 15.56 -11.50
CA TYR A 304 -29.91 14.20 -11.62
C TYR A 304 -31.06 13.24 -11.46
N HIS A 305 -31.24 12.40 -12.48
CA HIS A 305 -32.25 11.35 -12.49
C HIS A 305 -31.57 10.00 -12.67
N GLU A 306 -31.88 9.06 -11.80
CA GLU A 306 -31.35 7.70 -11.86
C GLU A 306 -32.49 6.69 -11.84
N TRP A 307 -32.41 5.73 -12.73
CA TRP A 307 -33.31 4.60 -12.82
C TRP A 307 -32.51 3.30 -12.72
N GLN A 308 -32.94 2.39 -11.86
CA GLN A 308 -32.32 1.08 -11.62
C GLN A 308 -33.37 -0.01 -11.69
N ALA A 309 -33.20 -0.99 -12.59
CA ALA A 309 -34.16 -2.09 -12.74
C ALA A 309 -33.58 -3.28 -13.52
N PRO A 310 -33.24 -4.41 -12.88
CA PRO A 310 -33.07 -4.58 -11.42
C PRO A 310 -31.69 -4.09 -10.94
N TRP A 311 -31.64 -3.47 -9.76
CA TRP A 311 -30.39 -3.16 -9.09
C TRP A 311 -29.71 -4.47 -8.60
N PRO A 312 -28.38 -4.61 -8.67
CA PRO A 312 -27.37 -3.67 -9.19
C PRO A 312 -27.07 -3.83 -10.68
N PHE A 313 -27.85 -4.62 -11.42
CA PHE A 313 -27.52 -5.06 -12.77
C PHE A 313 -27.76 -3.96 -13.81
N ILE A 314 -28.90 -3.32 -13.78
CA ILE A 314 -29.25 -2.28 -14.75
C ILE A 314 -29.37 -0.94 -14.04
N VAL A 315 -28.59 0.06 -14.50
CA VAL A 315 -28.58 1.42 -13.96
C VAL A 315 -28.42 2.41 -15.09
N PHE A 316 -29.36 3.35 -15.18
CA PHE A 316 -29.31 4.50 -16.06
C PHE A 316 -29.43 5.78 -15.26
N ALA A 317 -28.41 6.61 -15.32
CA ALA A 317 -28.35 7.86 -14.58
C ALA A 317 -27.91 9.00 -15.49
N ARG A 318 -28.55 10.15 -15.36
CA ARG A 318 -28.22 11.38 -16.10
C ARG A 318 -28.42 12.59 -15.18
N GLY A 319 -27.46 13.49 -15.20
CA GLY A 319 -27.53 14.74 -14.43
C GLY A 319 -26.34 15.64 -14.73
N GLU A 320 -26.33 16.83 -14.14
CA GLU A 320 -25.20 17.74 -14.24
C GLU A 320 -23.96 17.09 -13.62
N GLY A 321 -22.87 16.97 -14.43
CA GLY A 321 -21.60 16.38 -14.00
C GLY A 321 -21.60 14.86 -13.79
N LYS A 322 -22.71 14.13 -14.04
CA LYS A 322 -22.74 12.67 -13.91
C LYS A 322 -23.63 11.97 -14.93
N ALA A 323 -23.07 10.98 -15.62
CA ALA A 323 -23.81 10.12 -16.54
C ALA A 323 -23.38 8.66 -16.33
N THR A 324 -24.34 7.75 -16.15
CA THR A 324 -24.06 6.32 -16.02
C THR A 324 -25.02 5.52 -16.86
N SER A 325 -24.52 4.57 -17.63
CA SER A 325 -25.28 3.53 -18.30
C SER A 325 -24.62 2.19 -17.97
N ARG A 326 -25.32 1.31 -17.28
CA ARG A 326 -24.82 -0.01 -16.88
C ARG A 326 -25.83 -1.09 -17.18
N VAL A 327 -25.36 -2.14 -17.81
CA VAL A 327 -26.04 -3.43 -17.90
C VAL A 327 -25.03 -4.50 -17.51
N PHE A 328 -25.01 -4.84 -16.24
CA PHE A 328 -24.06 -5.82 -15.71
C PHE A 328 -24.50 -7.24 -16.06
N PRO A 329 -23.59 -8.17 -16.45
CA PRO A 329 -22.14 -7.98 -16.59
C PRO A 329 -21.69 -7.50 -17.98
N LEU A 330 -22.58 -7.07 -18.85
CA LEU A 330 -22.29 -6.82 -20.26
C LEU A 330 -21.47 -5.53 -20.46
N PHE A 331 -21.94 -4.41 -19.95
CA PHE A 331 -21.22 -3.15 -20.11
C PHE A 331 -21.56 -2.13 -19.02
N GLN A 332 -20.66 -1.19 -18.85
CA GLN A 332 -20.85 0.06 -18.11
C GLN A 332 -20.11 1.19 -18.81
N LEU A 333 -20.75 2.33 -18.88
CA LEU A 333 -20.17 3.61 -19.23
C LEU A 333 -20.59 4.59 -18.12
N SER A 334 -19.65 5.01 -17.31
CA SER A 334 -19.93 5.92 -16.20
C SER A 334 -18.94 7.04 -16.17
N ARG A 335 -19.43 8.26 -16.17
CA ARG A 335 -18.62 9.49 -16.21
C ARG A 335 -19.15 10.51 -15.22
N ASN A 336 -18.24 11.13 -14.51
CA ASN A 336 -18.47 12.38 -13.78
C ASN A 336 -17.27 13.32 -13.97
N ASP A 337 -17.28 14.48 -13.33
CA ASP A 337 -16.25 15.51 -13.51
C ASP A 337 -14.83 15.03 -13.19
N THR A 338 -14.68 14.04 -12.30
CA THR A 338 -13.39 13.54 -11.81
C THR A 338 -13.13 12.06 -12.12
N LEU A 339 -14.17 11.30 -12.51
CA LEU A 339 -14.06 9.85 -12.64
C LEU A 339 -14.75 9.36 -13.91
N GLU A 340 -14.01 8.60 -14.72
CA GLU A 340 -14.55 7.73 -15.77
C GLU A 340 -14.37 6.28 -15.35
N SER A 341 -15.41 5.45 -15.52
CA SER A 341 -15.36 4.03 -15.17
C SER A 341 -16.19 3.22 -16.14
N ASP A 342 -15.52 2.45 -16.96
CA ASP A 342 -16.12 1.66 -18.01
C ASP A 342 -15.77 0.19 -17.87
N PHE A 343 -16.66 -0.70 -18.27
CA PHE A 343 -16.32 -2.10 -18.47
C PHE A 343 -17.09 -2.69 -19.65
N CYS A 344 -16.51 -3.74 -20.23
CA CYS A 344 -17.14 -4.57 -21.26
C CYS A 344 -16.98 -6.03 -20.88
N LEU A 345 -18.10 -6.78 -20.83
CA LEU A 345 -18.16 -8.19 -20.41
C LEU A 345 -17.36 -8.43 -19.12
N TRP A 346 -17.77 -7.72 -18.05
CA TRP A 346 -17.07 -7.83 -16.77
C TRP A 346 -16.83 -9.29 -16.35
N PRO A 347 -15.59 -9.72 -15.98
CA PRO A 347 -14.39 -8.90 -15.71
C PRO A 347 -13.40 -8.87 -16.90
N LEU A 348 -13.84 -9.17 -18.14
CA LEU A 348 -12.91 -9.27 -19.28
C LEU A 348 -12.16 -7.96 -19.49
N TYR A 349 -12.87 -6.85 -19.56
CA TYR A 349 -12.26 -5.54 -19.75
C TYR A 349 -12.80 -4.54 -18.74
N THR A 350 -11.91 -3.80 -18.08
CA THR A 350 -12.26 -2.70 -17.18
C THR A 350 -11.32 -1.52 -17.39
N PHE A 351 -11.89 -0.34 -17.51
CA PHE A 351 -11.19 0.93 -17.61
C PHE A 351 -11.63 1.86 -16.50
N ARG A 352 -10.67 2.58 -15.92
CA ARG A 352 -10.93 3.61 -14.93
C ARG A 352 -9.96 4.76 -15.11
N ARG A 353 -10.47 5.98 -15.18
CA ARG A 353 -9.69 7.20 -15.16
C ARG A 353 -10.16 8.09 -14.02
N THR A 354 -9.21 8.58 -13.25
CA THR A 354 -9.47 9.55 -12.18
C THR A 354 -8.68 10.81 -12.51
N HIS A 355 -9.40 11.90 -12.73
CA HIS A 355 -8.82 13.20 -12.97
C HIS A 355 -8.77 14.00 -11.67
N SER A 356 -7.54 14.25 -11.18
CA SER A 356 -7.28 15.02 -9.96
C SER A 356 -6.04 15.87 -10.21
N ASP A 357 -6.23 17.18 -10.38
CA ASP A 357 -5.11 18.10 -10.62
C ASP A 357 -4.14 18.10 -9.40
N PRO A 358 -2.82 17.91 -9.57
CA PRO A 358 -2.06 17.85 -10.82
C PRO A 358 -1.88 16.44 -11.43
N LEU A 359 -2.58 15.43 -10.97
CA LEU A 359 -2.37 14.04 -11.37
C LEU A 359 -3.60 13.50 -12.14
N ASP A 360 -3.36 12.89 -13.28
CA ASP A 360 -4.35 12.15 -14.06
C ASP A 360 -3.97 10.66 -14.04
N TYR A 361 -4.81 9.87 -13.40
CA TYR A 361 -4.59 8.44 -13.20
C TYR A 361 -5.49 7.64 -14.12
N CYS A 362 -4.92 6.80 -14.97
CA CYS A 362 -5.62 5.93 -15.90
C CYS A 362 -5.23 4.47 -15.66
N ARG A 363 -6.22 3.60 -15.59
CA ARG A 363 -6.01 2.17 -15.37
C ARG A 363 -6.90 1.33 -16.28
N THR A 364 -6.25 0.52 -17.11
CA THR A 364 -6.89 -0.52 -17.93
C THR A 364 -6.57 -1.89 -17.36
N ARG A 365 -7.55 -2.78 -17.27
CA ARG A 365 -7.34 -4.17 -16.83
C ARG A 365 -8.12 -5.12 -17.72
N VAL A 366 -7.50 -6.30 -17.95
CA VAL A 366 -8.14 -7.43 -18.63
C VAL A 366 -8.07 -8.62 -17.69
N LEU A 367 -9.21 -9.29 -17.43
CA LEU A 367 -9.34 -10.44 -16.53
C LEU A 367 -8.64 -10.18 -15.17
N PHE A 368 -9.06 -9.11 -14.47
CA PHE A 368 -8.52 -8.65 -13.19
C PHE A 368 -7.05 -8.20 -13.25
N PHE A 369 -6.11 -9.12 -13.07
CA PHE A 369 -4.67 -8.88 -13.00
C PHE A 369 -3.88 -9.60 -14.11
N LEU A 370 -4.57 -10.34 -15.02
CA LEU A 370 -3.86 -11.01 -16.11
C LEU A 370 -3.14 -10.00 -17.01
N TYR A 371 -3.79 -8.87 -17.25
CA TYR A 371 -3.18 -7.71 -17.88
C TYR A 371 -3.61 -6.45 -17.14
N ALA A 372 -2.66 -5.58 -16.85
CA ALA A 372 -2.91 -4.27 -16.29
C ALA A 372 -1.97 -3.23 -16.90
N ASP A 373 -2.54 -2.11 -17.35
CA ASP A 373 -1.81 -0.92 -17.79
C ASP A 373 -2.26 0.26 -16.93
N ILE A 374 -1.33 0.81 -16.16
CA ILE A 374 -1.56 1.88 -15.22
C ILE A 374 -0.67 3.05 -15.62
N VAL A 375 -1.28 4.19 -15.91
CA VAL A 375 -0.60 5.43 -16.29
C VAL A 375 -1.00 6.52 -15.31
N GLU A 376 -0.02 7.19 -14.76
CA GLU A 376 -0.16 8.35 -13.90
C GLU A 376 0.58 9.52 -14.56
N LYS A 377 -0.15 10.51 -15.02
CA LYS A 377 0.39 11.66 -15.73
C LYS A 377 0.30 12.92 -14.87
N ASN A 378 1.39 13.67 -14.77
CA ASN A 378 1.37 14.99 -14.16
C ASN A 378 0.96 16.04 -15.21
N THR A 379 -0.19 16.66 -15.00
CA THR A 379 -0.78 17.63 -15.94
C THR A 379 0.03 18.93 -16.04
N LYS A 380 0.86 19.25 -15.04
CA LYS A 380 1.68 20.48 -15.01
C LYS A 380 3.05 20.32 -15.64
N THR A 381 3.68 19.14 -15.49
CA THR A 381 5.06 18.90 -15.94
C THR A 381 5.14 18.00 -17.17
N ASP A 382 4.01 17.52 -17.66
CA ASP A 382 3.90 16.55 -18.77
C ASP A 382 4.65 15.23 -18.56
N GLY A 383 5.22 15.03 -17.36
CA GLY A 383 5.85 13.79 -16.94
C GLY A 383 4.81 12.71 -16.67
N TYR A 384 5.19 11.45 -16.90
CA TYR A 384 4.32 10.33 -16.58
C TYR A 384 5.08 9.15 -15.98
N LYS A 385 4.39 8.47 -15.07
CA LYS A 385 4.75 7.15 -14.55
C LYS A 385 3.85 6.12 -15.21
N ARG A 386 4.39 4.95 -15.59
CA ARG A 386 3.59 3.86 -16.18
C ARG A 386 4.03 2.52 -15.63
N ARG A 387 3.05 1.67 -15.37
CA ARG A 387 3.24 0.28 -15.01
C ARG A 387 2.44 -0.59 -15.96
N LEU A 388 3.09 -1.60 -16.54
CA LEU A 388 2.49 -2.57 -17.43
C LEU A 388 2.77 -3.97 -16.89
N ASP A 389 1.70 -4.68 -16.54
CA ASP A 389 1.77 -6.04 -16.01
C ASP A 389 1.09 -7.02 -16.96
N MET A 390 1.71 -8.18 -17.19
CA MET A 390 1.14 -9.31 -17.91
C MET A 390 1.43 -10.60 -17.13
N TRP A 391 0.46 -11.00 -16.33
CA TRP A 391 0.60 -12.18 -15.48
C TRP A 391 0.63 -13.49 -16.26
N PRO A 392 1.49 -14.46 -15.92
CA PRO A 392 2.60 -14.38 -14.94
C PRO A 392 3.94 -13.96 -15.59
N PHE A 393 3.91 -13.43 -16.81
CA PHE A 393 5.06 -13.32 -17.69
C PHE A 393 5.99 -12.18 -17.33
N PHE A 394 5.45 -10.95 -17.10
CA PHE A 394 6.32 -9.83 -16.82
C PHE A 394 5.60 -8.68 -16.08
N THR A 395 6.42 -7.85 -15.45
CA THR A 395 6.07 -6.51 -14.98
C THR A 395 7.09 -5.50 -15.49
N TRP A 396 6.61 -4.39 -16.05
CA TRP A 396 7.42 -3.28 -16.52
C TRP A 396 6.97 -1.99 -15.86
N HIS A 397 7.94 -1.20 -15.40
CA HIS A 397 7.74 0.06 -14.70
C HIS A 397 8.55 1.16 -15.36
N ARG A 398 7.95 2.34 -15.48
CA ARG A 398 8.61 3.59 -15.79
C ARG A 398 8.22 4.63 -14.74
N ASP A 399 9.20 5.30 -14.15
CA ASP A 399 8.98 6.38 -13.20
C ASP A 399 8.85 7.74 -13.89
N PHE A 400 8.54 8.80 -13.11
CA PHE A 400 8.48 10.18 -13.61
C PHE A 400 9.83 10.71 -14.11
N ASN A 401 10.94 10.14 -13.71
CA ASN A 401 12.27 10.47 -14.16
C ASN A 401 12.61 9.83 -15.52
N GLY A 402 11.79 8.90 -15.98
CA GLY A 402 11.99 8.12 -17.18
C GLY A 402 12.81 6.85 -16.96
N ASN A 403 13.15 6.51 -15.73
CA ASN A 403 13.83 5.26 -15.40
C ASN A 403 12.88 4.08 -15.66
N GLU A 404 13.40 3.04 -16.30
CA GLU A 404 12.62 1.86 -16.68
C GLU A 404 13.19 0.61 -16.01
N ARG A 405 12.29 -0.27 -15.60
CA ARG A 405 12.62 -1.58 -15.02
C ARG A 405 11.68 -2.63 -15.59
N LEU A 406 12.22 -3.68 -16.12
CA LEU A 406 11.51 -4.87 -16.60
C LEU A 406 11.93 -6.09 -15.80
N GLN A 407 10.96 -6.85 -15.36
CA GLN A 407 11.16 -8.17 -14.77
C GLN A 407 10.33 -9.18 -15.56
N VAL A 408 10.97 -10.25 -16.05
CA VAL A 408 10.31 -11.38 -16.69
C VAL A 408 10.25 -12.54 -15.72
N LEU A 409 9.10 -13.15 -15.68
CA LEU A 409 8.47 -13.97 -14.66
C LEU A 409 8.12 -13.14 -13.42
N ALA A 410 6.83 -12.84 -13.32
CA ALA A 410 6.26 -12.02 -12.27
C ALA A 410 4.95 -12.67 -11.75
N PRO A 411 5.04 -13.75 -10.95
CA PRO A 411 3.85 -14.51 -10.55
C PRO A 411 3.01 -13.84 -9.49
N ILE A 412 3.55 -12.94 -8.68
CA ILE A 412 2.86 -12.29 -7.56
C ILE A 412 2.71 -10.77 -7.78
N GLU A 413 3.68 -10.12 -8.39
CA GLU A 413 3.78 -8.66 -8.53
C GLU A 413 2.55 -8.03 -9.20
N PRO A 414 1.93 -8.63 -10.23
CA PRO A 414 0.71 -8.08 -10.83
C PRO A 414 -0.52 -8.17 -9.93
N ALA A 415 -0.57 -9.17 -9.04
CA ALA A 415 -1.68 -9.35 -8.10
C ALA A 415 -1.57 -8.39 -6.89
N VAL A 416 -0.34 -8.12 -6.45
CA VAL A 416 -0.03 -7.26 -5.29
C VAL A 416 0.97 -6.17 -5.71
N PRO A 417 0.52 -5.17 -6.47
CA PRO A 417 1.40 -4.14 -7.02
C PRO A 417 2.04 -3.27 -5.93
N ASP A 418 3.27 -2.81 -6.20
CA ASP A 418 4.04 -1.89 -5.36
C ASP A 418 4.32 -2.42 -3.93
N ASN A 419 4.36 -3.75 -3.76
CA ASN A 419 4.68 -4.38 -2.48
C ASN A 419 6.19 -4.58 -2.33
N ARG A 420 6.84 -3.69 -1.57
CA ARG A 420 8.28 -3.72 -1.33
C ARG A 420 8.77 -5.01 -0.65
N GLY A 421 7.96 -5.60 0.24
CA GLY A 421 8.30 -6.86 0.90
C GLY A 421 8.38 -8.03 -0.09
N ILE A 422 7.46 -8.10 -1.07
CA ILE A 422 7.52 -9.10 -2.15
C ILE A 422 8.74 -8.85 -3.04
N GLU A 423 8.99 -7.61 -3.42
CA GLU A 423 10.14 -7.25 -4.26
C GLU A 423 11.49 -7.58 -3.61
N ARG A 424 11.59 -7.43 -2.27
CA ARG A 424 12.81 -7.80 -1.53
C ARG A 424 12.97 -9.28 -1.31
N ASN A 425 11.89 -9.97 -0.88
CA ASN A 425 11.97 -11.31 -0.34
C ASN A 425 11.68 -12.40 -1.39
N TRP A 426 10.85 -12.10 -2.40
CA TRP A 426 10.36 -13.13 -3.33
C TRP A 426 10.79 -12.90 -4.77
N SER A 427 10.69 -11.68 -5.28
CA SER A 427 11.02 -11.39 -6.69
C SER A 427 12.40 -11.85 -7.15
N PRO A 428 13.47 -11.81 -6.33
CA PRO A 428 14.77 -12.32 -6.75
C PRO A 428 14.78 -13.80 -7.12
N LEU A 429 13.88 -14.61 -6.52
CA LEU A 429 13.86 -16.07 -6.73
C LEU A 429 13.35 -16.50 -8.11
N TRP A 430 12.44 -15.69 -8.70
CA TRP A 430 11.85 -16.04 -9.99
C TRP A 430 12.13 -15.05 -11.11
N SER A 431 12.83 -13.96 -10.85
CA SER A 431 13.25 -13.00 -11.88
C SER A 431 14.23 -13.65 -12.86
N LEU A 432 13.71 -14.25 -13.95
CA LEU A 432 14.55 -14.91 -14.96
C LEU A 432 15.30 -13.90 -15.82
N TRP A 433 14.66 -12.78 -16.16
CA TRP A 433 15.24 -11.65 -16.87
C TRP A 433 14.95 -10.37 -16.13
N ARG A 434 15.98 -9.58 -15.89
CA ARG A 434 15.92 -8.22 -15.33
C ARG A 434 16.57 -7.26 -16.33
N ALA A 435 15.88 -6.19 -16.65
CA ALA A 435 16.42 -5.11 -17.45
C ALA A 435 16.13 -3.77 -16.77
N GLU A 436 17.11 -2.92 -16.70
CA GLU A 436 17.02 -1.57 -16.13
C GLU A 436 17.62 -0.56 -17.11
N ASN A 437 16.98 0.60 -17.24
CA ASN A 437 17.40 1.68 -18.10
C ASN A 437 17.23 3.03 -17.41
N ASN A 438 18.31 3.78 -17.31
CA ASN A 438 18.32 5.15 -16.80
C ASN A 438 18.73 6.10 -17.94
N PRO A 439 17.76 6.68 -18.67
CA PRO A 439 18.06 7.51 -19.82
C PRO A 439 18.78 8.82 -19.45
N LYS A 440 18.59 9.35 -18.24
CA LYS A 440 19.29 10.56 -17.77
C LYS A 440 20.78 10.32 -17.54
N ALA A 441 21.12 9.18 -16.97
CA ALA A 441 22.50 8.76 -16.76
C ALA A 441 23.12 8.11 -17.98
N GLY A 442 22.33 7.76 -19.02
CA GLY A 442 22.78 6.97 -20.16
C GLY A 442 23.25 5.56 -19.75
N ALA A 443 22.66 5.02 -18.68
CA ALA A 443 23.03 3.74 -18.11
C ALA A 443 21.95 2.69 -18.35
N SER A 444 22.37 1.46 -18.68
CA SER A 444 21.46 0.32 -18.82
C SER A 444 22.10 -0.96 -18.32
N SER A 445 21.29 -1.88 -17.81
CA SER A 445 21.74 -3.21 -17.43
C SER A 445 20.72 -4.28 -17.78
N HIS A 446 21.22 -5.46 -18.14
CA HIS A 446 20.42 -6.65 -18.40
C HIS A 446 21.03 -7.83 -17.65
N SER A 447 20.19 -8.67 -17.05
CA SER A 447 20.61 -9.89 -16.37
C SER A 447 19.66 -11.04 -16.69
N LEU A 448 20.18 -12.18 -17.08
CA LEU A 448 19.45 -13.40 -17.36
C LEU A 448 19.87 -14.48 -16.36
N LEU A 449 18.90 -15.22 -15.81
CA LEU A 449 19.12 -16.40 -14.96
C LEU A 449 20.20 -16.18 -13.91
N TRP A 450 19.95 -15.19 -13.00
CA TRP A 450 20.85 -14.88 -11.89
C TRP A 450 22.31 -14.67 -12.30
N ASN A 451 22.52 -13.84 -13.35
CA ASN A 451 23.83 -13.49 -13.92
C ASN A 451 24.53 -14.61 -14.72
N LEU A 452 23.79 -15.61 -15.24
CA LEU A 452 24.30 -16.46 -16.31
C LEU A 452 24.81 -15.61 -17.49
N TYR A 453 24.04 -14.60 -17.84
CA TYR A 453 24.40 -13.48 -18.68
C TYR A 453 24.14 -12.19 -17.94
N ARG A 454 25.07 -11.27 -17.97
CA ARG A 454 24.90 -9.91 -17.49
C ARG A 454 25.61 -8.91 -18.36
N ASP A 455 24.95 -7.83 -18.73
CA ASP A 455 25.57 -6.71 -19.41
C ASP A 455 25.23 -5.41 -18.67
N GLU A 456 26.20 -4.52 -18.60
CA GLU A 456 26.07 -3.19 -18.02
C GLU A 456 26.71 -2.20 -18.98
N THR A 457 25.97 -1.15 -19.31
CA THR A 457 26.47 -0.05 -20.16
C THR A 457 26.23 1.27 -19.44
N ALA A 458 27.27 2.10 -19.42
CA ALA A 458 27.22 3.48 -18.94
C ALA A 458 28.12 4.35 -19.87
N PRO A 459 28.05 5.69 -19.86
CA PRO A 459 28.69 6.56 -20.85
C PRO A 459 30.18 6.31 -21.10
N ALA A 460 30.93 5.89 -20.09
CA ALA A 460 32.37 5.59 -20.22
C ALA A 460 32.73 4.16 -19.82
N ARG A 461 31.72 3.29 -19.64
CA ARG A 461 31.95 1.94 -19.11
C ARG A 461 31.02 0.93 -19.78
N LYS A 462 31.59 -0.22 -20.15
CA LYS A 462 30.80 -1.37 -20.56
C LYS A 462 31.38 -2.63 -19.94
N LYS A 463 30.52 -3.44 -19.32
CA LYS A 463 30.88 -4.74 -18.75
C LYS A 463 29.90 -5.78 -19.28
N VAL A 464 30.44 -6.86 -19.85
CA VAL A 464 29.66 -8.02 -20.32
C VAL A 464 30.21 -9.24 -19.64
N SER A 465 29.34 -10.06 -19.08
CA SER A 465 29.68 -11.32 -18.41
C SER A 465 28.80 -12.42 -18.98
N LEU A 466 29.39 -13.53 -19.36
CA LEU A 466 28.74 -14.70 -19.95
C LEU A 466 29.10 -15.94 -19.14
N LEU A 467 28.17 -16.93 -19.11
CA LEU A 467 28.33 -18.23 -18.47
C LEU A 467 28.80 -18.06 -17.00
N PHE A 468 28.05 -17.27 -16.23
CA PHE A 468 28.38 -16.96 -14.84
C PHE A 468 29.80 -16.37 -14.66
N GLY A 469 30.25 -15.55 -15.60
CA GLY A 469 31.52 -14.87 -15.53
C GLY A 469 32.73 -15.67 -16.01
N LEU A 470 32.57 -16.84 -16.60
CA LEU A 470 33.65 -17.58 -17.25
C LEU A 470 34.28 -16.79 -18.40
N PHE A 471 33.46 -16.01 -19.09
CA PHE A 471 33.91 -15.02 -20.08
C PHE A 471 33.44 -13.64 -19.62
N GLN A 472 34.37 -12.67 -19.48
CA GLN A 472 34.07 -11.30 -19.14
C GLN A 472 34.80 -10.34 -20.07
N TYR A 473 34.09 -9.33 -20.54
CA TYR A 473 34.62 -8.18 -21.24
C TYR A 473 34.33 -6.92 -20.46
N GLN A 474 35.35 -6.11 -20.21
CA GLN A 474 35.24 -4.85 -19.51
C GLN A 474 35.95 -3.76 -20.31
N TYR A 475 35.25 -2.63 -20.48
CA TYR A 475 35.75 -1.38 -21.05
C TYR A 475 35.50 -0.24 -20.08
N ASP A 476 36.53 0.49 -19.77
CA ASP A 476 36.57 1.59 -18.76
C ASP A 476 37.10 2.87 -19.39
N GLY A 477 36.61 3.30 -20.55
CA GLY A 477 37.05 4.50 -21.24
C GLY A 477 38.53 4.48 -21.70
N GLU A 478 39.45 4.10 -20.84
CA GLU A 478 40.89 4.05 -21.08
C GLU A 478 41.45 2.63 -21.24
N THR A 479 40.81 1.64 -20.63
CA THR A 479 41.32 0.26 -20.64
C THR A 479 40.26 -0.72 -21.10
N ARG A 480 40.69 -1.67 -21.94
CA ARG A 480 39.92 -2.85 -22.32
C ARG A 480 40.50 -4.06 -21.63
N ARG A 481 39.69 -4.86 -20.96
CA ARG A 481 40.12 -6.10 -20.31
C ARG A 481 39.20 -7.23 -20.73
N THR A 482 39.79 -8.35 -21.09
CA THR A 482 39.07 -9.59 -21.35
C THR A 482 39.57 -10.63 -20.36
N LYS A 483 38.66 -11.25 -19.65
CA LYS A 483 38.96 -12.34 -18.72
C LYS A 483 38.32 -13.62 -19.24
N LEU A 484 39.05 -14.72 -19.12
CA LEU A 484 38.61 -16.08 -19.41
C LEU A 484 38.91 -16.95 -18.19
N PHE A 485 37.94 -17.76 -17.74
CA PHE A 485 38.07 -18.56 -16.51
C PHE A 485 38.56 -17.70 -15.32
N TYR A 486 37.97 -16.49 -15.17
CA TYR A 486 38.26 -15.51 -14.10
C TYR A 486 39.70 -14.93 -14.12
N THR A 487 40.52 -15.30 -15.09
CA THR A 487 41.89 -14.79 -15.29
C THR A 487 41.91 -13.76 -16.41
N THR A 488 42.71 -12.68 -16.26
CA THR A 488 42.86 -11.68 -17.31
C THR A 488 43.77 -12.21 -18.42
N VAL A 489 43.17 -12.48 -19.57
CA VAL A 489 43.92 -13.00 -20.74
C VAL A 489 44.42 -11.85 -21.62
N PHE A 490 43.66 -10.75 -21.66
CA PHE A 490 44.01 -9.61 -22.51
C PHE A 490 43.72 -8.30 -21.78
N LYS A 491 44.69 -7.39 -21.80
CA LYS A 491 44.61 -6.04 -21.27
C LYS A 491 45.22 -5.04 -22.24
N MET A 492 44.45 -4.08 -22.72
CA MET A 492 44.88 -3.01 -23.60
C MET A 492 44.59 -1.67 -22.94
N SER A 493 45.63 -0.85 -22.80
CA SER A 493 45.47 0.54 -22.34
C SER A 493 45.51 1.46 -23.56
N ALA A 494 44.59 2.44 -23.65
CA ALA A 494 44.75 3.46 -24.68
C ALA A 494 45.94 4.33 -24.29
N THR A 495 46.99 4.22 -25.03
CA THR A 495 48.14 5.14 -24.92
C THR A 495 47.65 6.48 -25.41
N THR A 496 47.55 7.46 -24.52
CA THR A 496 47.32 8.86 -24.88
C THR A 496 48.52 9.30 -25.77
N LYS A 497 48.24 9.56 -27.03
CA LYS A 497 49.15 10.31 -27.89
C LYS A 497 49.03 11.82 -27.60
#